data_0c94fbc8c33fc7ce479aa33c8fdcf039
#
_entry.id   0c94fbc8c33fc7ce479aa33c8fdcf039
#
_cell.length_a   1.000
_cell.length_b   1.000
_cell.length_c   1.000
_cell.angle_alpha   90.00
_cell.angle_beta   90.00
_cell.angle_gamma   90.00
#
_symmetry.space_group_name_H-M   'P 1'
#
loop_
_entity.id
_entity.type
_entity.pdbx_description
1 polymer ?
#
loop_
_entity_poly.entity_id
_entity_poly.type
_entity_poly.pdbx_seq_one_letter_code
_entity_poly.pdbx_strand_id
1 'polypeptide(L)'
;NGSEFKNMEDKIAYQIIHAFKNGKINSEQILKDKESVNAWNNIHKKIKQLGREVKGYDDEIWSRRRFKVVLFGAREKFNQNYHLKDVLINTGNTKMVEASPYDKIWGIGLSANDAKKVPEKEWPGENLVGKVLDDLKLEYKNELVKRPRP
;
A
#
# COMPACT_ATOMS: atom_id res chain seq x y z
N ASN A 1 27.32 18.62 2.14
CA ASN A 1 27.58 18.06 0.80
C ASN A 1 26.22 17.86 0.15
N GLY A 2 25.79 18.88 -0.63
CA GLY A 2 24.54 18.82 -1.37
C GLY A 2 24.64 17.73 -2.45
N SER A 3 23.82 16.70 -2.36
CA SER A 3 23.62 15.79 -3.45
C SER A 3 23.04 16.58 -4.62
N GLU A 4 23.84 16.72 -5.70
CA GLU A 4 23.32 17.28 -6.93
C GLU A 4 22.20 16.39 -7.46
N PHE A 5 20.99 16.94 -7.48
CA PHE A 5 19.85 16.25 -8.09
C PHE A 5 20.09 16.18 -9.61
N LYS A 6 19.90 15.01 -10.19
CA LYS A 6 20.13 14.78 -11.62
C LYS A 6 19.23 15.64 -12.53
N ASN A 7 18.07 16.06 -12.02
CA ASN A 7 17.11 16.91 -12.72
C ASN A 7 16.16 17.60 -11.74
N MET A 8 15.33 18.51 -12.26
CA MET A 8 14.35 19.25 -11.46
C MET A 8 13.31 18.34 -10.80
N GLU A 9 12.89 17.27 -11.48
CA GLU A 9 11.90 16.31 -10.94
C GLU A 9 12.43 15.59 -9.70
N ASP A 10 13.71 15.18 -9.68
CA ASP A 10 14.31 14.53 -8.52
C ASP A 10 14.40 15.49 -7.34
N LYS A 11 14.66 16.78 -7.59
CA LYS A 11 14.67 17.83 -6.57
C LYS A 11 13.27 18.03 -5.97
N ILE A 12 12.24 18.15 -6.80
CA ILE A 12 10.85 18.30 -6.36
C ILE A 12 10.40 17.06 -5.59
N ALA A 13 10.70 15.87 -6.10
CA ALA A 13 10.40 14.63 -5.43
C ALA A 13 11.01 14.55 -4.02
N TYR A 14 12.28 14.92 -3.88
CA TYR A 14 12.95 14.97 -2.59
C TYR A 14 12.28 15.97 -1.63
N GLN A 15 11.94 17.17 -2.12
CA GLN A 15 11.28 18.20 -1.32
C GLN A 15 9.90 17.74 -0.83
N ILE A 16 9.13 17.07 -1.69
CA ILE A 16 7.81 16.53 -1.34
C ILE A 16 7.95 15.44 -0.27
N ILE A 17 8.85 14.48 -0.45
CA ILE A 17 9.09 13.41 0.53
C ILE A 17 9.49 14.00 1.88
N HIS A 18 10.42 14.94 1.86
CA HIS A 18 10.93 15.57 3.08
C HIS A 18 9.85 16.39 3.79
N ALA A 19 9.05 17.15 3.05
CA ALA A 19 7.95 17.92 3.60
C ALA A 19 6.83 17.03 4.14
N PHE A 20 6.51 15.93 3.46
CA PHE A 20 5.54 14.94 3.90
C PHE A 20 6.00 14.22 5.18
N LYS A 21 7.26 13.77 5.21
CA LYS A 21 7.88 13.12 6.38
C LYS A 21 7.86 14.00 7.63
N ASN A 22 8.01 15.30 7.45
CA ASN A 22 8.01 16.29 8.53
C ASN A 22 6.61 16.88 8.83
N GLY A 23 5.56 16.33 8.23
CA GLY A 23 4.18 16.81 8.44
C GLY A 23 3.90 18.22 7.89
N LYS A 24 4.78 18.77 7.05
CA LYS A 24 4.62 20.10 6.46
C LYS A 24 3.61 20.14 5.31
N ILE A 25 3.38 19.00 4.67
CA ILE A 25 2.36 18.81 3.63
C ILE A 25 1.69 17.48 3.83
N ASN A 26 0.46 17.36 3.36
CA ASN A 26 -0.30 16.12 3.33
C ASN A 26 -0.59 15.68 1.88
N SER A 27 -1.16 14.48 1.71
CA SER A 27 -1.49 13.93 0.40
C SER A 27 -2.46 14.81 -0.40
N GLU A 28 -3.39 15.48 0.25
CA GLU A 28 -4.34 16.37 -0.39
C GLU A 28 -3.66 17.62 -0.99
N GLN A 29 -2.67 18.15 -0.30
CA GLN A 29 -1.87 19.27 -0.80
C GLN A 29 -1.00 18.87 -2.00
N ILE A 30 -0.43 17.64 -1.99
CA ILE A 30 0.32 17.10 -3.13
C ILE A 30 -0.59 16.98 -4.36
N LEU A 31 -1.84 16.55 -4.19
CA LEU A 31 -2.78 16.32 -5.29
C LEU A 31 -3.32 17.62 -5.93
N LYS A 32 -3.14 18.78 -5.30
CA LYS A 32 -3.59 20.08 -5.82
C LYS A 32 -2.68 20.67 -6.89
N ASP A 33 -1.41 20.23 -6.94
CA ASP A 33 -0.41 20.74 -7.89
C ASP A 33 0.03 19.66 -8.87
N LYS A 34 -0.12 19.93 -10.17
CA LYS A 34 0.17 18.97 -11.25
C LYS A 34 1.63 18.53 -11.25
N GLU A 35 2.57 19.42 -10.94
CA GLU A 35 4.00 19.13 -10.90
C GLU A 35 4.32 18.19 -9.73
N SER A 36 3.75 18.45 -8.56
CA SER A 36 3.85 17.61 -7.38
C SER A 36 3.27 16.20 -7.63
N VAL A 37 2.13 16.10 -8.30
CA VAL A 37 1.53 14.80 -8.70
C VAL A 37 2.44 14.04 -9.64
N ASN A 38 3.02 14.69 -10.63
CA ASN A 38 3.93 14.04 -11.58
C ASN A 38 5.20 13.53 -10.87
N ALA A 39 5.80 14.35 -10.03
CA ALA A 39 6.99 13.97 -9.23
C ALA A 39 6.67 12.78 -8.31
N TRP A 40 5.53 12.78 -7.64
CA TRP A 40 5.06 11.69 -6.80
C TRP A 40 4.88 10.38 -7.58
N ASN A 41 4.24 10.46 -8.75
CA ASN A 41 4.04 9.31 -9.63
C ASN A 41 5.37 8.74 -10.14
N ASN A 42 6.35 9.60 -10.45
CA ASN A 42 7.68 9.16 -10.89
C ASN A 42 8.45 8.46 -9.78
N ILE A 43 8.32 8.90 -8.52
CA ILE A 43 8.88 8.17 -7.36
C ILE A 43 8.32 6.73 -7.32
N HIS A 44 7.02 6.56 -7.43
CA HIS A 44 6.39 5.24 -7.40
C HIS A 44 6.84 4.34 -8.57
N LYS A 45 7.02 4.92 -9.76
CA LYS A 45 7.58 4.20 -10.92
C LYS A 45 9.02 3.73 -10.65
N LYS A 46 9.87 4.61 -10.10
CA LYS A 46 11.26 4.27 -9.74
C LYS A 46 11.31 3.16 -8.67
N ILE A 47 10.48 3.22 -7.64
CA ILE A 47 10.40 2.17 -6.61
C ILE A 47 10.01 0.83 -7.22
N LYS A 48 9.02 0.79 -8.10
CA LYS A 48 8.62 -0.43 -8.82
C LYS A 48 9.73 -0.97 -9.70
N GLN A 49 10.47 -0.09 -10.37
CA GLN A 49 11.61 -0.47 -11.21
C GLN A 49 12.72 -1.11 -10.38
N LEU A 50 13.11 -0.50 -9.25
CA LEU A 50 14.11 -1.07 -8.34
C LEU A 50 13.73 -2.47 -7.87
N GLY A 51 12.45 -2.71 -7.60
CA GLY A 51 11.96 -4.05 -7.26
C GLY A 51 12.14 -5.08 -8.38
N ARG A 52 12.12 -4.66 -9.66
CA ARG A 52 12.35 -5.53 -10.82
C ARG A 52 13.85 -5.76 -11.13
N GLU A 53 14.71 -4.91 -10.60
CA GLU A 53 16.16 -4.97 -10.79
C GLU A 53 16.87 -5.81 -9.70
N VAL A 54 16.12 -6.36 -8.74
CA VAL A 54 16.66 -7.21 -7.67
C VAL A 54 17.33 -8.43 -8.28
N LYS A 55 18.63 -8.60 -7.99
CA LYS A 55 19.40 -9.77 -8.44
C LYS A 55 19.10 -10.97 -7.55
N GLY A 56 19.13 -12.17 -8.15
CA GLY A 56 18.90 -13.42 -7.42
C GLY A 56 17.44 -13.61 -6.99
N TYR A 57 16.50 -13.00 -7.73
CA TYR A 57 15.07 -13.25 -7.51
C TYR A 57 14.75 -14.72 -7.79
N ASP A 58 14.05 -15.35 -6.84
CA ASP A 58 13.58 -16.72 -6.90
C ASP A 58 12.07 -16.72 -6.61
N ASP A 59 11.27 -17.11 -7.61
CA ASP A 59 9.81 -17.05 -7.52
C ASP A 59 9.25 -18.04 -6.50
N GLU A 60 9.88 -19.20 -6.32
CA GLU A 60 9.44 -20.19 -5.35
C GLU A 60 9.67 -19.70 -3.92
N ILE A 61 10.84 -19.13 -3.64
CA ILE A 61 11.15 -18.51 -2.35
C ILE A 61 10.20 -17.34 -2.11
N TRP A 62 10.00 -16.48 -3.10
CA TRP A 62 9.12 -15.33 -2.98
C TRP A 62 7.68 -15.74 -2.73
N SER A 63 7.15 -16.69 -3.47
CA SER A 63 5.77 -17.17 -3.32
C SER A 63 5.48 -17.70 -1.91
N ARG A 64 6.45 -18.36 -1.29
CA ARG A 64 6.34 -18.85 0.10
C ARG A 64 6.41 -17.72 1.14
N ARG A 65 7.06 -16.60 0.84
CA ARG A 65 7.34 -15.54 1.80
C ARG A 65 6.54 -14.26 1.58
N ARG A 66 6.06 -14.03 0.37
CA ARG A 66 5.44 -12.78 -0.07
C ARG A 66 4.36 -12.26 0.88
N PHE A 67 3.47 -13.12 1.35
CA PHE A 67 2.39 -12.73 2.25
C PHE A 67 2.93 -12.15 3.57
N LYS A 68 3.86 -12.85 4.22
CA LYS A 68 4.45 -12.40 5.49
C LYS A 68 5.24 -11.11 5.34
N VAL A 69 5.99 -10.97 4.25
CA VAL A 69 6.77 -9.75 3.96
C VAL A 69 5.84 -8.55 3.77
N VAL A 70 4.77 -8.71 2.99
CA VAL A 70 3.82 -7.62 2.75
C VAL A 70 2.99 -7.31 3.99
N LEU A 71 2.59 -8.33 4.77
CA LEU A 71 1.91 -8.13 6.06
C LEU A 71 2.78 -7.31 7.02
N PHE A 72 4.07 -7.65 7.12
CA PHE A 72 5.01 -6.89 7.95
C PHE A 72 5.11 -5.42 7.48
N GLY A 73 5.36 -5.18 6.18
CA GLY A 73 5.45 -3.84 5.63
C GLY A 73 4.17 -3.03 5.79
N ALA A 74 3.01 -3.68 5.59
CA ALA A 74 1.71 -3.05 5.81
C ALA A 74 1.50 -2.69 7.29
N ARG A 75 1.85 -3.58 8.23
CA ARG A 75 1.79 -3.30 9.67
C ARG A 75 2.59 -2.06 10.05
N GLU A 76 3.83 -1.98 9.58
CA GLU A 76 4.68 -0.81 9.80
C GLU A 76 4.08 0.47 9.20
N LYS A 77 3.54 0.40 7.99
CA LYS A 77 2.84 1.52 7.36
C LYS A 77 1.68 2.02 8.22
N PHE A 78 0.80 1.14 8.66
CA PHE A 78 -0.38 1.53 9.44
C PHE A 78 -0.01 1.97 10.86
N ASN A 79 0.99 1.39 11.50
CA ASN A 79 1.48 1.80 12.81
C ASN A 79 2.13 3.19 12.79
N GLN A 80 2.73 3.59 11.68
CA GLN A 80 3.31 4.91 11.50
C GLN A 80 2.29 5.96 11.00
N ASN A 81 1.09 5.54 10.62
CA ASN A 81 0.04 6.40 10.06
C ASN A 81 -1.30 6.13 10.75
N TYR A 82 -1.48 6.67 11.95
CA TYR A 82 -2.67 6.43 12.79
C TYR A 82 -3.99 6.69 12.07
N HIS A 83 -4.06 7.75 11.27
CA HIS A 83 -5.25 8.05 10.49
C HIS A 83 -5.62 6.90 9.53
N LEU A 84 -4.63 6.31 8.84
CA LEU A 84 -4.89 5.16 7.96
C LEU A 84 -5.29 3.91 8.77
N LYS A 85 -4.69 3.72 9.95
CA LYS A 85 -5.06 2.63 10.87
C LYS A 85 -6.52 2.77 11.30
N ASP A 86 -6.95 3.96 11.68
CA ASP A 86 -8.34 4.23 12.07
C ASP A 86 -9.30 3.98 10.90
N VAL A 87 -8.97 4.44 9.69
CA VAL A 87 -9.77 4.15 8.49
C VAL A 87 -9.93 2.64 8.30
N LEU A 88 -8.83 1.87 8.41
CA LEU A 88 -8.87 0.40 8.27
C LEU A 88 -9.76 -0.25 9.34
N ILE A 89 -9.62 0.13 10.61
CA ILE A 89 -10.43 -0.39 11.72
C ILE A 89 -11.91 -0.07 11.51
N ASN A 90 -12.20 1.15 11.06
CA ASN A 90 -13.58 1.63 10.86
C ASN A 90 -14.29 0.97 9.67
N THR A 91 -13.60 0.24 8.80
CA THR A 91 -14.28 -0.62 7.81
C THR A 91 -15.08 -1.75 8.47
N GLY A 92 -14.92 -1.96 9.76
CA GLY A 92 -15.71 -2.92 10.53
C GLY A 92 -15.46 -4.37 10.13
N ASN A 93 -16.50 -5.11 9.84
CA ASN A 93 -16.44 -6.53 9.43
C ASN A 93 -16.48 -6.71 7.91
N THR A 94 -16.36 -5.62 7.13
CA THR A 94 -16.33 -5.73 5.66
C THR A 94 -15.06 -6.42 5.21
N LYS A 95 -15.16 -7.25 4.18
CA LYS A 95 -14.02 -7.88 3.54
C LYS A 95 -13.27 -6.86 2.70
N MET A 96 -11.95 -6.86 2.82
CA MET A 96 -11.08 -6.02 2.00
C MET A 96 -10.79 -6.70 0.67
N VAL A 97 -10.89 -5.95 -0.43
CA VAL A 97 -10.74 -6.50 -1.80
C VAL A 97 -9.91 -5.57 -2.66
N GLU A 98 -8.85 -6.12 -3.26
CA GLU A 98 -8.09 -5.44 -4.30
C GLU A 98 -8.70 -5.75 -5.67
N ALA A 99 -9.54 -4.84 -6.17
CA ALA A 99 -10.23 -5.00 -7.44
C ALA A 99 -9.33 -4.57 -8.62
N SER A 100 -8.39 -5.42 -8.98
CA SER A 100 -7.47 -5.24 -10.10
C SER A 100 -7.68 -6.32 -11.16
N PRO A 101 -8.07 -5.97 -12.41
CA PRO A 101 -8.30 -6.96 -13.47
C PRO A 101 -7.01 -7.60 -13.99
N TYR A 102 -5.86 -6.98 -13.72
CA TYR A 102 -4.54 -7.42 -14.22
C TYR A 102 -3.71 -8.15 -13.16
N ASP A 103 -4.18 -8.21 -11.91
CA ASP A 103 -3.44 -8.82 -10.82
C ASP A 103 -4.27 -9.95 -10.18
N LYS A 104 -3.85 -11.18 -10.46
CA LYS A 104 -4.50 -12.38 -9.91
C LYS A 104 -3.84 -12.89 -8.63
N ILE A 105 -2.72 -12.28 -8.22
CA ILE A 105 -2.01 -12.66 -7.00
C ILE A 105 -2.42 -11.73 -5.85
N TRP A 106 -2.17 -10.45 -6.02
CA TRP A 106 -2.46 -9.46 -5.00
C TRP A 106 -3.90 -8.98 -5.03
N GLY A 107 -4.51 -8.97 -6.22
CA GLY A 107 -5.91 -8.64 -6.46
C GLY A 107 -6.77 -9.87 -6.76
N ILE A 108 -8.04 -9.60 -7.07
CA ILE A 108 -9.04 -10.62 -7.42
C ILE A 108 -9.06 -10.99 -8.91
N GLY A 109 -8.27 -10.32 -9.76
CA GLY A 109 -8.25 -10.53 -11.21
C GLY A 109 -9.49 -10.00 -11.94
N LEU A 110 -10.29 -9.14 -11.30
CA LEU A 110 -11.48 -8.52 -11.85
C LEU A 110 -11.51 -7.03 -11.50
N SER A 111 -12.19 -6.24 -12.34
CA SER A 111 -12.56 -4.88 -11.95
C SER A 111 -13.62 -4.88 -10.84
N ALA A 112 -13.76 -3.78 -10.12
CA ALA A 112 -14.81 -3.64 -9.09
C ALA A 112 -16.23 -3.84 -9.65
N ASN A 113 -16.47 -3.43 -10.91
CA ASN A 113 -17.75 -3.60 -11.57
C ASN A 113 -18.02 -5.05 -11.98
N ASP A 114 -17.01 -5.76 -12.42
CA ASP A 114 -17.17 -7.16 -12.83
C ASP A 114 -17.26 -8.09 -11.61
N ALA A 115 -16.53 -7.79 -10.54
CA ALA A 115 -16.61 -8.53 -9.29
C ALA A 115 -18.02 -8.55 -8.67
N LYS A 116 -18.81 -7.49 -8.90
CA LYS A 116 -20.21 -7.43 -8.44
C LYS A 116 -21.17 -8.36 -9.21
N LYS A 117 -20.75 -8.84 -10.39
CA LYS A 117 -21.59 -9.67 -11.28
C LYS A 117 -21.41 -11.16 -11.04
N VAL A 118 -20.35 -11.55 -10.33
CA VAL A 118 -19.99 -12.94 -10.09
C VAL A 118 -19.79 -13.22 -8.60
N PRO A 119 -20.14 -14.42 -8.13
CA PRO A 119 -19.89 -14.82 -6.75
C PRO A 119 -18.39 -14.78 -6.42
N GLU A 120 -18.07 -14.47 -5.18
CA GLU A 120 -16.68 -14.39 -4.69
C GLU A 120 -15.86 -15.66 -4.99
N LYS A 121 -16.48 -16.84 -4.86
CA LYS A 121 -15.84 -18.14 -5.14
C LYS A 121 -15.37 -18.31 -6.59
N GLU A 122 -15.87 -17.46 -7.49
CA GLU A 122 -15.52 -17.46 -8.92
C GLU A 122 -14.48 -16.40 -9.28
N TRP A 123 -13.99 -15.64 -8.31
CA TRP A 123 -12.94 -14.67 -8.56
C TRP A 123 -11.64 -15.38 -8.92
N PRO A 124 -11.01 -15.02 -10.05
CA PRO A 124 -9.82 -15.73 -10.56
C PRO A 124 -8.53 -15.43 -9.81
N GLY A 125 -8.54 -14.47 -8.89
CA GLY A 125 -7.37 -14.01 -8.15
C GLY A 125 -7.40 -14.33 -6.66
N GLU A 126 -6.22 -14.41 -6.05
CA GLU A 126 -6.02 -14.81 -4.66
C GLU A 126 -6.38 -13.73 -3.64
N ASN A 127 -6.46 -12.44 -4.05
CA ASN A 127 -6.72 -11.29 -3.18
C ASN A 127 -5.76 -11.18 -1.98
N LEU A 128 -4.46 -11.37 -2.18
CA LEU A 128 -3.50 -11.35 -1.06
C LEU A 128 -3.44 -9.99 -0.34
N VAL A 129 -3.63 -8.85 -1.06
CA VAL A 129 -3.71 -7.53 -0.40
C VAL A 129 -4.90 -7.45 0.51
N GLY A 130 -6.08 -7.89 0.05
CA GLY A 130 -7.28 -7.90 0.88
C GLY A 130 -7.09 -8.76 2.13
N LYS A 131 -6.52 -9.97 1.99
CA LYS A 131 -6.21 -10.86 3.12
C LYS A 131 -5.23 -10.24 4.12
N VAL A 132 -4.18 -9.55 3.64
CA VAL A 132 -3.24 -8.82 4.50
C VAL A 132 -3.97 -7.74 5.30
N LEU A 133 -4.86 -6.98 4.67
CA LEU A 133 -5.61 -5.92 5.35
C LEU A 133 -6.63 -6.48 6.34
N ASP A 134 -7.26 -7.60 6.04
CA ASP A 134 -8.19 -8.27 6.95
C ASP A 134 -7.48 -8.84 8.19
N ASP A 135 -6.28 -9.44 8.01
CA ASP A 135 -5.44 -9.91 9.12
C ASP A 135 -5.02 -8.74 10.02
N LEU A 136 -4.55 -7.62 9.46
CA LEU A 136 -4.19 -6.43 10.23
C LEU A 136 -5.39 -5.84 10.98
N LYS A 137 -6.54 -5.80 10.34
CA LYS A 137 -7.77 -5.32 10.96
C LYS A 137 -8.15 -6.16 12.18
N LEU A 138 -8.00 -7.48 12.08
CA LEU A 138 -8.23 -8.40 13.18
C LEU A 138 -7.20 -8.21 14.32
N GLU A 139 -5.91 -8.07 13.99
CA GLU A 139 -4.86 -7.78 14.96
C GLU A 139 -5.20 -6.49 15.75
N TYR A 140 -5.51 -5.40 15.07
CA TYR A 140 -5.81 -4.11 15.70
C TYR A 140 -7.07 -4.14 16.56
N LYS A 141 -8.12 -4.85 16.14
CA LYS A 141 -9.32 -5.05 16.97
C LYS A 141 -8.98 -5.80 18.26
N ASN A 142 -8.15 -6.84 18.16
CA ASN A 142 -7.72 -7.61 19.33
C ASN A 142 -6.85 -6.79 20.29
N GLU A 143 -6.02 -5.88 19.78
CA GLU A 143 -5.26 -4.93 20.59
C GLU A 143 -6.18 -3.98 21.39
N LEU A 144 -7.25 -3.49 20.76
CA LEU A 144 -8.22 -2.60 21.43
C LEU A 144 -8.97 -3.31 22.55
N VAL A 145 -9.31 -4.58 22.36
CA VAL A 145 -10.01 -5.39 23.39
C VAL A 145 -9.11 -5.68 24.60
N LYS A 146 -7.78 -5.82 24.37
CA LYS A 146 -6.80 -6.12 25.44
C LYS A 146 -6.38 -4.90 26.25
N ARG A 147 -6.67 -3.67 25.78
CA ARG A 147 -6.39 -2.46 26.56
C ARG A 147 -7.38 -2.38 27.71
N PRO A 148 -6.95 -2.29 28.99
CA PRO A 148 -7.85 -2.03 30.09
C PRO A 148 -8.57 -0.71 29.81
N ARG A 149 -9.88 -0.70 29.96
CA ARG A 149 -10.65 0.56 29.95
C ARG A 149 -10.22 1.38 31.15
N PRO A 150 -9.97 2.68 30.99
CA PRO A 150 -9.65 3.56 32.09
C PRO A 150 -10.74 3.60 33.12
#